data_3f980c6d766fc42e3c0cca4e7a7e828a
#
_entry.id   3f980c6d766fc42e3c0cca4e7a7e828a
#
_cell.length_a   1.000
_cell.length_b   1.000
_cell.length_c   1.000
_cell.angle_alpha   90.00
_cell.angle_beta   90.00
_cell.angle_gamma   90.00
#
_symmetry.space_group_name_H-M   'P 1'
#
loop_
_entity.id
_entity.type
_entity.pdbx_description
1 polymer ?
#
loop_
_entity_poly.entity_id
_entity_poly.type
_entity_poly.pdbx_seq_one_letter_code
_entity_poly.pdbx_strand_id
1 'polypeptide(L)'
;YPLSCISAHVSASPNHQTLRNMPLETRFSVAAFGNLGYEFNLCDLPKDEFMAVKAQIELYKKWREVIQYGTFYRRECFDNRNSRNHGVLNNGAGNNASWCVASKDMSKAVGFTMQKLVVPNTQFACFFANGLKDDAVYHFYNRRLKHNIKEFGELVNMVSPVHIKQGSLVQELASKFVKLDGETEDYTAYGDTLMYAGVKLKQSFSATGYSEDVRLYQDFAARLYFMEEVNADDNA
;
A
#
# COMPACT_ATOMS: atom_id res chain seq x y z
N TYR A 1 -13.60 -18.41 -4.76
CA TYR A 1 -14.74 -17.77 -4.09
C TYR A 1 -14.70 -16.28 -4.38
N PRO A 2 -15.86 -15.61 -4.55
CA PRO A 2 -15.93 -14.14 -4.65
C PRO A 2 -15.39 -13.47 -3.38
N LEU A 3 -14.81 -12.28 -3.52
CA LEU A 3 -14.29 -11.52 -2.36
C LEU A 3 -15.39 -11.20 -1.34
N SER A 4 -16.63 -11.03 -1.79
CA SER A 4 -17.81 -10.85 -0.91
C SER A 4 -18.11 -12.03 0.02
N CYS A 5 -17.57 -13.21 -0.25
CA CYS A 5 -17.71 -14.40 0.58
C CYS A 5 -16.50 -14.63 1.51
N ILE A 6 -15.49 -13.80 1.44
CA ILE A 6 -14.26 -13.92 2.24
C ILE A 6 -14.38 -13.00 3.46
N SER A 7 -14.42 -13.59 4.65
CA SER A 7 -14.25 -12.83 5.90
C SER A 7 -12.77 -12.44 6.05
N ALA A 8 -12.50 -11.16 6.29
CA ALA A 8 -11.16 -10.64 6.38
C ALA A 8 -11.05 -9.69 7.57
N HIS A 9 -10.10 -9.97 8.47
CA HIS A 9 -10.00 -9.27 9.73
C HIS A 9 -8.66 -8.56 9.88
N VAL A 10 -8.73 -7.33 10.38
CA VAL A 10 -7.58 -6.62 10.93
C VAL A 10 -7.43 -7.08 12.38
N SER A 11 -6.52 -8.01 12.64
CA SER A 11 -6.25 -8.53 13.99
C SER A 11 -5.32 -7.60 14.79
N ALA A 12 -5.18 -7.85 16.09
CA ALA A 12 -4.22 -7.16 16.94
C ALA A 12 -2.76 -7.35 16.44
N SER A 13 -1.87 -6.44 16.82
CA SER A 13 -0.42 -6.57 16.63
C SER A 13 0.29 -6.29 17.95
N PRO A 14 1.13 -7.21 18.46
CA PRO A 14 1.51 -8.51 17.85
C PRO A 14 0.32 -9.46 17.68
N ASN A 15 0.34 -10.26 16.62
CA ASN A 15 -0.68 -11.29 16.41
C ASN A 15 -0.54 -12.38 17.50
N HIS A 16 -1.64 -12.76 18.14
CA HIS A 16 -1.64 -13.68 19.29
C HIS A 16 -1.19 -15.11 18.94
N GLN A 17 -1.29 -15.54 17.69
CA GLN A 17 -0.87 -16.88 17.26
C GLN A 17 0.56 -16.94 16.77
N THR A 18 1.00 -15.91 16.04
CA THR A 18 2.30 -15.92 15.35
C THR A 18 3.34 -14.98 15.98
N LEU A 19 2.93 -14.16 16.95
CA LEU A 19 3.72 -13.08 17.59
C LEU A 19 4.30 -12.07 16.58
N ARG A 20 3.76 -12.05 15.35
CA ARG A 20 4.22 -11.16 14.30
C ARG A 20 3.70 -9.74 14.51
N ASN A 21 4.60 -8.79 14.43
CA ASN A 21 4.25 -7.38 14.34
C ASN A 21 4.07 -6.98 12.87
N MET A 22 2.94 -6.34 12.56
CA MET A 22 2.68 -5.79 11.24
C MET A 22 2.04 -4.41 11.36
N PRO A 23 2.41 -3.46 10.50
CA PRO A 23 1.79 -2.14 10.48
C PRO A 23 0.27 -2.22 10.31
N LEU A 24 -0.46 -1.32 10.98
CA LEU A 24 -1.93 -1.25 10.86
C LEU A 24 -2.36 -1.10 9.39
N GLU A 25 -1.64 -0.29 8.62
CA GLU A 25 -1.92 -0.06 7.21
C GLU A 25 -1.79 -1.33 6.35
N THR A 26 -0.78 -2.15 6.62
CA THR A 26 -0.62 -3.43 5.92
C THR A 26 -1.77 -4.39 6.25
N ARG A 27 -2.10 -4.52 7.53
CA ARG A 27 -3.21 -5.39 7.99
C ARG A 27 -4.54 -4.96 7.33
N PHE A 28 -4.80 -3.65 7.32
CA PHE A 28 -5.97 -3.09 6.64
C PHE A 28 -5.95 -3.32 5.14
N SER A 29 -4.84 -3.01 4.46
CA SER A 29 -4.75 -3.12 3.00
C SER A 29 -5.01 -4.54 2.50
N VAL A 30 -4.56 -5.54 3.25
CA VAL A 30 -4.86 -6.96 2.96
C VAL A 30 -6.32 -7.29 3.26
N ALA A 31 -6.83 -6.90 4.44
CA ALA A 31 -8.19 -7.21 4.87
C ALA A 31 -9.27 -6.49 4.03
N ALA A 32 -8.93 -5.36 3.41
CA ALA A 32 -9.84 -4.64 2.52
C ALA A 32 -10.33 -5.49 1.33
N PHE A 33 -9.57 -6.53 0.91
CA PHE A 33 -9.97 -7.45 -0.15
C PHE A 33 -10.86 -8.59 0.36
N GLY A 34 -11.85 -8.26 1.17
CA GLY A 34 -12.86 -9.17 1.69
C GLY A 34 -13.93 -8.40 2.46
N ASN A 35 -14.72 -9.11 3.26
CA ASN A 35 -15.62 -8.49 4.23
C ASN A 35 -14.81 -8.01 5.43
N LEU A 36 -14.49 -6.71 5.45
CA LEU A 36 -13.62 -6.10 6.43
C LEU A 36 -14.21 -6.13 7.84
N GLY A 37 -13.45 -6.64 8.79
CA GLY A 37 -13.70 -6.56 10.23
C GLY A 37 -12.46 -6.15 11.00
N TYR A 38 -12.63 -5.68 12.23
CA TYR A 38 -11.56 -5.39 13.18
C TYR A 38 -11.71 -6.27 14.40
N GLU A 39 -10.67 -7.05 14.73
CA GLU A 39 -10.65 -8.01 15.84
C GLU A 39 -9.67 -7.57 16.93
N PHE A 40 -9.93 -6.43 17.54
CA PHE A 40 -9.23 -5.95 18.73
C PHE A 40 -10.08 -4.88 19.42
N ASN A 41 -9.73 -4.58 20.67
CA ASN A 41 -10.43 -3.55 21.44
C ASN A 41 -10.05 -2.15 20.94
N LEU A 42 -10.99 -1.46 20.31
CA LEU A 42 -10.78 -0.11 19.77
C LEU A 42 -10.51 0.93 20.88
N CYS A 43 -10.97 0.66 22.12
CA CYS A 43 -10.75 1.57 23.25
C CYS A 43 -9.30 1.57 23.75
N ASP A 44 -8.53 0.54 23.42
CA ASP A 44 -7.14 0.42 23.84
C ASP A 44 -6.16 1.07 22.84
N LEU A 45 -6.67 1.55 21.71
CA LEU A 45 -5.84 2.16 20.66
C LEU A 45 -5.35 3.55 21.07
N PRO A 46 -4.10 3.89 20.72
CA PRO A 46 -3.66 5.27 20.69
C PRO A 46 -4.56 6.11 19.78
N LYS A 47 -4.71 7.39 20.10
CA LYS A 47 -5.61 8.29 19.37
C LYS A 47 -5.36 8.34 17.87
N ASP A 48 -4.09 8.32 17.47
CA ASP A 48 -3.69 8.35 16.04
C ASP A 48 -4.07 7.04 15.32
N GLU A 49 -3.89 5.88 15.94
CA GLU A 49 -4.35 4.60 15.38
C GLU A 49 -5.88 4.53 15.31
N PHE A 50 -6.58 5.01 16.32
CA PHE A 50 -8.05 5.09 16.28
C PHE A 50 -8.54 5.96 15.12
N MET A 51 -7.91 7.12 14.88
CA MET A 51 -8.23 7.97 13.75
C MET A 51 -7.89 7.31 12.40
N ALA A 52 -6.80 6.54 12.34
CA ALA A 52 -6.46 5.76 11.17
C ALA A 52 -7.51 4.69 10.86
N VAL A 53 -7.98 3.95 11.87
CA VAL A 53 -9.07 2.97 11.72
C VAL A 53 -10.34 3.61 11.19
N LYS A 54 -10.72 4.77 11.74
CA LYS A 54 -11.89 5.51 11.24
C LYS A 54 -11.74 5.87 9.76
N ALA A 55 -10.59 6.40 9.36
CA ALA A 55 -10.32 6.73 7.95
C ALA A 55 -10.30 5.49 7.04
N GLN A 56 -9.80 4.35 7.54
CA GLN A 56 -9.81 3.06 6.84
C GLN A 56 -11.24 2.57 6.61
N ILE A 57 -12.11 2.67 7.59
CA ILE A 57 -13.52 2.28 7.46
C ILE A 57 -14.23 3.14 6.42
N GLU A 58 -14.03 4.45 6.44
CA GLU A 58 -14.64 5.35 5.44
C GLU A 58 -14.12 5.06 4.02
N LEU A 59 -12.83 4.81 3.88
CA LEU A 59 -12.25 4.41 2.61
C LEU A 59 -12.85 3.09 2.10
N TYR A 60 -12.96 2.09 2.99
CA TYR A 60 -13.57 0.81 2.64
C TYR A 60 -15.03 0.96 2.20
N LYS A 61 -15.83 1.75 2.91
CA LYS A 61 -17.22 2.03 2.53
C LYS A 61 -17.33 2.66 1.14
N LYS A 62 -16.40 3.56 0.78
CA LYS A 62 -16.35 4.17 -0.57
C LYS A 62 -16.11 3.12 -1.66
N TRP A 63 -15.23 2.15 -1.41
CA TRP A 63 -14.72 1.23 -2.42
C TRP A 63 -15.25 -0.20 -2.33
N ARG A 64 -15.99 -0.55 -1.29
CA ARG A 64 -16.44 -1.92 -1.02
C ARG A 64 -17.23 -2.54 -2.16
N GLU A 65 -18.01 -1.76 -2.89
CA GLU A 65 -18.80 -2.25 -4.02
C GLU A 65 -17.89 -2.77 -5.14
N VAL A 66 -16.88 -1.99 -5.50
CA VAL A 66 -15.87 -2.40 -6.47
C VAL A 66 -15.14 -3.65 -5.96
N ILE A 67 -14.69 -3.63 -4.72
CA ILE A 67 -13.88 -4.72 -4.15
C ILE A 67 -14.69 -6.01 -4.06
N GLN A 68 -15.92 -5.97 -3.56
CA GLN A 68 -16.72 -7.17 -3.30
C GLN A 68 -17.36 -7.77 -4.55
N TYR A 69 -17.70 -6.94 -5.54
CA TYR A 69 -18.50 -7.36 -6.71
C TYR A 69 -17.78 -7.18 -8.04
N GLY A 70 -16.61 -6.56 -8.05
CA GLY A 70 -15.77 -6.43 -9.23
C GLY A 70 -15.08 -7.74 -9.63
N THR A 71 -14.32 -7.67 -10.73
CA THR A 71 -13.51 -8.78 -11.20
C THR A 71 -12.13 -8.73 -10.56
N PHE A 72 -11.74 -9.78 -9.85
CA PHE A 72 -10.48 -9.88 -9.14
C PHE A 72 -9.38 -10.47 -10.03
N TYR A 73 -8.25 -9.79 -10.08
CA TYR A 73 -7.04 -10.20 -10.79
C TYR A 73 -5.89 -10.35 -9.80
N ARG A 74 -5.21 -11.49 -9.85
CA ARG A 74 -3.98 -11.74 -9.10
C ARG A 74 -2.82 -11.82 -10.07
N ARG A 75 -1.91 -10.85 -10.03
CA ARG A 75 -0.76 -10.80 -10.92
C ARG A 75 0.47 -11.44 -10.30
N GLU A 76 0.78 -11.09 -9.07
CA GLU A 76 1.88 -11.66 -8.31
C GLU A 76 1.40 -12.22 -6.98
N CYS A 77 2.04 -13.26 -6.52
CA CYS A 77 1.80 -13.83 -5.20
C CYS A 77 3.13 -14.26 -4.56
N PHE A 78 3.10 -14.39 -3.24
CA PHE A 78 4.28 -14.82 -2.47
C PHE A 78 4.71 -16.27 -2.74
N ASP A 79 3.92 -17.04 -3.44
CA ASP A 79 4.27 -18.41 -3.83
C ASP A 79 4.98 -18.41 -5.18
N ASN A 80 6.28 -18.73 -5.13
CA ASN A 80 7.17 -18.64 -6.29
C ASN A 80 7.15 -19.87 -7.18
N ARG A 81 6.34 -20.90 -6.89
CA ARG A 81 6.36 -22.17 -7.65
C ARG A 81 5.96 -22.02 -9.12
N ASN A 82 5.33 -20.92 -9.50
CA ASN A 82 4.86 -20.66 -10.85
C ASN A 82 5.40 -19.37 -11.48
N SER A 83 6.34 -18.68 -10.86
CA SER A 83 6.97 -17.49 -11.46
C SER A 83 7.92 -17.89 -12.56
N ARG A 84 7.39 -18.22 -13.74
CA ARG A 84 8.13 -18.33 -15.00
C ARG A 84 8.45 -16.96 -15.57
N ASN A 85 8.88 -16.03 -14.77
CA ASN A 85 9.20 -14.70 -15.24
C ASN A 85 10.69 -14.57 -15.54
N HIS A 86 10.96 -14.79 -16.81
CA HIS A 86 11.70 -13.91 -17.70
C HIS A 86 12.97 -13.27 -17.10
N GLY A 87 14.06 -14.02 -17.07
CA GLY A 87 15.41 -13.56 -17.35
C GLY A 87 16.02 -12.46 -16.48
N VAL A 88 15.34 -11.94 -15.51
CA VAL A 88 15.86 -10.95 -14.56
C VAL A 88 16.24 -11.67 -13.28
N LEU A 89 17.46 -11.46 -12.82
CA LEU A 89 17.99 -11.99 -11.58
C LEU A 89 16.97 -11.85 -10.45
N ASN A 90 16.44 -12.98 -9.99
CA ASN A 90 15.30 -13.09 -9.06
C ASN A 90 15.65 -12.71 -7.61
N ASN A 91 16.13 -11.51 -7.37
CA ASN A 91 16.42 -11.03 -6.00
C ASN A 91 15.14 -10.72 -5.19
N GLY A 92 13.97 -11.00 -5.69
CA GLY A 92 12.70 -10.69 -5.00
C GLY A 92 11.57 -11.68 -5.24
N ALA A 93 11.83 -12.79 -5.92
CA ALA A 93 10.80 -13.78 -6.21
C ALA A 93 10.17 -14.32 -4.93
N GLY A 94 8.83 -14.26 -4.85
CA GLY A 94 8.08 -14.63 -3.65
C GLY A 94 8.09 -13.57 -2.53
N ASN A 95 8.68 -12.40 -2.75
CA ASN A 95 8.69 -11.30 -1.79
C ASN A 95 7.51 -10.32 -1.98
N ASN A 96 6.95 -10.27 -3.17
CA ASN A 96 5.89 -9.33 -3.54
C ASN A 96 4.56 -10.01 -3.82
N ALA A 97 3.48 -9.27 -3.60
CA ALA A 97 2.15 -9.60 -4.08
C ALA A 97 1.54 -8.37 -4.76
N SER A 98 0.79 -8.59 -5.84
CA SER A 98 0.08 -7.54 -6.55
C SER A 98 -1.30 -8.04 -6.99
N TRP A 99 -2.33 -7.28 -6.65
CA TRP A 99 -3.72 -7.57 -6.96
C TRP A 99 -4.39 -6.36 -7.58
N CYS A 100 -5.45 -6.62 -8.34
CA CYS A 100 -6.33 -5.57 -8.86
C CYS A 100 -7.78 -6.07 -8.84
N VAL A 101 -8.72 -5.21 -8.50
CA VAL A 101 -10.14 -5.46 -8.66
C VAL A 101 -10.73 -4.34 -9.50
N ALA A 102 -11.32 -4.68 -10.62
CA ALA A 102 -12.00 -3.72 -11.49
C ALA A 102 -13.51 -3.86 -11.38
N SER A 103 -14.23 -2.74 -11.41
CA SER A 103 -15.69 -2.72 -11.51
C SER A 103 -16.15 -3.40 -12.80
N LYS A 104 -17.39 -3.89 -12.84
CA LYS A 104 -17.92 -4.59 -14.01
C LYS A 104 -18.01 -3.73 -15.27
N ASP A 105 -18.25 -2.43 -15.09
CA ASP A 105 -18.28 -1.42 -16.15
C ASP A 105 -16.88 -0.90 -16.52
N MET A 106 -15.84 -1.38 -15.83
CA MET A 106 -14.44 -0.99 -15.99
C MET A 106 -14.16 0.48 -15.69
N SER A 107 -15.10 1.23 -15.10
CA SER A 107 -14.93 2.65 -14.79
C SER A 107 -14.06 2.89 -13.55
N LYS A 108 -13.92 1.89 -12.67
CA LYS A 108 -13.17 2.00 -11.41
C LYS A 108 -12.35 0.75 -11.15
N ALA A 109 -11.21 0.93 -10.52
CA ALA A 109 -10.43 -0.19 -10.02
C ALA A 109 -9.70 0.14 -8.72
N VAL A 110 -9.42 -0.91 -7.94
CA VAL A 110 -8.58 -0.86 -6.74
C VAL A 110 -7.39 -1.76 -6.94
N GLY A 111 -6.20 -1.19 -6.86
CA GLY A 111 -4.94 -1.91 -6.93
C GLY A 111 -4.34 -2.12 -5.54
N PHE A 112 -3.54 -3.17 -5.41
CA PHE A 112 -2.83 -3.52 -4.19
C PHE A 112 -1.44 -4.01 -4.52
N THR A 113 -0.45 -3.55 -3.76
CA THR A 113 0.88 -4.13 -3.74
C THR A 113 1.31 -4.37 -2.29
N MET A 114 2.11 -5.40 -2.08
CA MET A 114 2.74 -5.70 -0.80
C MET A 114 4.11 -6.31 -1.02
N GLN A 115 5.10 -5.85 -0.25
CA GLN A 115 6.37 -6.56 -0.10
C GLN A 115 6.50 -7.13 1.32
N LYS A 116 7.14 -8.31 1.47
CA LYS A 116 7.40 -8.91 2.77
C LYS A 116 8.60 -8.27 3.47
N LEU A 117 9.73 -8.28 2.81
CA LEU A 117 10.99 -7.83 3.38
C LEU A 117 11.66 -6.81 2.46
N VAL A 118 12.34 -5.85 3.06
CA VAL A 118 13.24 -4.96 2.32
C VAL A 118 14.42 -5.78 1.79
N VAL A 119 14.70 -5.61 0.52
CA VAL A 119 15.87 -6.22 -0.13
C VAL A 119 16.75 -5.08 -0.65
N PRO A 120 18.04 -5.04 -0.28
CA PRO A 120 18.95 -4.01 -0.77
C PRO A 120 19.08 -4.05 -2.29
N ASN A 121 19.21 -2.88 -2.91
CA ASN A 121 19.41 -2.72 -4.35
C ASN A 121 18.36 -3.38 -5.24
N THR A 122 17.11 -3.44 -4.78
CA THR A 122 16.00 -3.87 -5.64
C THR A 122 15.71 -2.84 -6.71
N GLN A 123 15.17 -3.31 -7.83
CA GLN A 123 14.54 -2.43 -8.80
C GLN A 123 13.28 -1.80 -8.21
N PHE A 124 12.88 -0.66 -8.78
CA PHE A 124 11.62 -0.04 -8.42
C PHE A 124 10.45 -0.99 -8.68
N ALA A 125 9.53 -1.06 -7.75
CA ALA A 125 8.30 -1.80 -7.94
C ALA A 125 7.47 -1.15 -9.06
N CYS A 126 6.91 -1.97 -9.94
CA CYS A 126 5.94 -1.54 -10.93
C CYS A 126 4.58 -2.14 -10.57
N PHE A 127 3.56 -1.30 -10.60
CA PHE A 127 2.18 -1.74 -10.51
C PHE A 127 1.56 -1.82 -11.91
N PHE A 128 0.82 -2.87 -12.16
CA PHE A 128 0.07 -3.05 -13.40
C PHE A 128 -1.40 -3.22 -13.06
N ALA A 129 -2.23 -2.36 -13.58
CA ALA A 129 -3.67 -2.49 -13.47
C ALA A 129 -4.21 -3.66 -14.30
N ASN A 130 -5.44 -4.02 -14.06
CA ASN A 130 -6.17 -4.99 -14.87
C ASN A 130 -7.65 -4.62 -14.95
N GLY A 131 -8.29 -4.95 -16.08
CA GLY A 131 -9.72 -4.80 -16.25
C GLY A 131 -10.18 -3.35 -16.42
N LEU A 132 -9.34 -2.51 -17.01
CA LEU A 132 -9.66 -1.16 -17.45
C LEU A 132 -10.01 -1.16 -18.94
N LYS A 133 -10.63 -0.09 -19.43
CA LYS A 133 -10.81 0.18 -20.85
C LYS A 133 -9.50 0.71 -21.43
N ASP A 134 -9.04 0.18 -22.56
CA ASP A 134 -7.74 0.55 -23.14
C ASP A 134 -7.65 2.04 -23.47
N ASP A 135 -8.71 2.59 -24.05
CA ASP A 135 -8.82 3.95 -24.61
C ASP A 135 -9.39 4.99 -23.64
N ALA A 136 -9.78 4.61 -22.44
CA ALA A 136 -10.26 5.54 -21.43
C ALA A 136 -9.12 6.11 -20.59
N VAL A 137 -9.29 7.32 -20.11
CA VAL A 137 -8.34 7.99 -19.22
C VAL A 137 -8.78 7.77 -17.77
N TYR A 138 -7.83 7.42 -16.92
CA TYR A 138 -8.07 7.19 -15.50
C TYR A 138 -7.23 8.13 -14.66
N HIS A 139 -7.82 8.67 -13.59
CA HIS A 139 -7.10 9.25 -12.48
C HIS A 139 -6.56 8.12 -11.61
N PHE A 140 -5.23 7.99 -11.57
CA PHE A 140 -4.50 7.04 -10.74
C PHE A 140 -3.96 7.75 -9.50
N TYR A 141 -4.31 7.28 -8.33
CA TYR A 141 -3.82 7.84 -7.08
C TYR A 141 -3.71 6.78 -5.97
N ASN A 142 -2.85 7.04 -4.99
CA ASN A 142 -2.73 6.19 -3.82
C ASN A 142 -3.39 6.82 -2.59
N ARG A 143 -3.63 5.99 -1.58
CA ARG A 143 -3.96 6.49 -0.26
C ARG A 143 -2.73 7.16 0.36
N ARG A 144 -2.85 8.45 0.66
CA ARG A 144 -1.78 9.19 1.34
C ARG A 144 -1.61 8.65 2.75
N LEU A 145 -0.39 8.27 3.09
CA LEU A 145 -0.01 7.77 4.40
C LEU A 145 0.87 8.77 5.13
N LYS A 146 0.88 8.67 6.45
CA LYS A 146 1.81 9.40 7.32
C LYS A 146 2.53 8.39 8.18
N HIS A 147 3.85 8.44 8.14
CA HIS A 147 4.72 7.52 8.85
C HIS A 147 5.19 8.12 10.18
N ASN A 148 5.29 7.29 11.19
CA ASN A 148 5.89 7.67 12.45
C ASN A 148 7.41 7.68 12.30
N ILE A 149 8.08 8.71 12.84
CA ILE A 149 9.54 8.81 12.80
C ILE A 149 10.25 7.60 13.44
N LYS A 150 9.60 6.90 14.37
CA LYS A 150 10.11 5.67 14.98
C LYS A 150 10.31 4.53 13.97
N GLU A 151 9.56 4.52 12.87
CA GLU A 151 9.62 3.49 11.84
C GLU A 151 10.96 3.50 11.10
N PHE A 152 11.68 4.62 11.14
CA PHE A 152 12.92 4.83 10.39
C PHE A 152 14.20 4.68 11.22
N GLY A 153 14.08 4.43 12.53
CA GLY A 153 15.24 4.27 13.42
C GLY A 153 16.20 5.44 13.33
N GLU A 154 17.51 5.16 13.21
CA GLU A 154 18.57 6.17 13.09
C GLU A 154 18.54 6.92 11.74
N LEU A 155 17.85 6.41 10.72
CA LEU A 155 17.77 7.06 9.41
C LEU A 155 17.08 8.44 9.48
N VAL A 156 16.26 8.67 10.49
CA VAL A 156 15.63 9.99 10.73
C VAL A 156 16.68 11.09 10.88
N ASN A 157 17.88 10.76 11.37
CA ASN A 157 18.97 11.72 11.58
C ASN A 157 19.62 12.20 10.28
N MET A 158 19.34 11.57 9.14
CA MET A 158 19.81 12.05 7.85
C MET A 158 19.08 13.31 7.37
N VAL A 159 17.85 13.52 7.86
CA VAL A 159 17.01 14.67 7.49
C VAL A 159 16.69 15.56 8.69
N SER A 160 16.96 15.10 9.90
CA SER A 160 16.74 15.88 11.13
C SER A 160 17.89 16.85 11.39
N PRO A 161 17.61 18.12 11.69
CA PRO A 161 18.65 19.09 12.07
C PRO A 161 19.26 18.81 13.46
N VAL A 162 18.61 17.96 14.24
CA VAL A 162 19.04 17.59 15.60
C VAL A 162 19.14 16.06 15.66
N HIS A 163 20.24 15.56 16.25
CA HIS A 163 20.43 14.12 16.42
C HIS A 163 19.41 13.55 17.41
N ILE A 164 18.59 12.62 16.94
CA ILE A 164 17.54 11.93 17.72
C ILE A 164 18.00 10.49 17.95
N LYS A 165 18.43 10.20 19.18
CA LYS A 165 18.82 8.83 19.55
C LYS A 165 17.60 7.92 19.56
N GLN A 166 17.71 6.76 18.90
CA GLN A 166 16.66 5.76 18.87
C GLN A 166 16.32 5.27 20.29
N GLY A 167 15.02 5.17 20.59
CA GLY A 167 14.51 4.76 21.92
C GLY A 167 14.64 5.85 23.00
N SER A 168 15.07 7.06 22.67
CA SER A 168 15.16 8.17 23.64
C SER A 168 13.79 8.80 23.94
N LEU A 169 13.68 9.46 25.10
CA LEU A 169 12.50 10.26 25.44
C LEU A 169 12.24 11.38 24.42
N VAL A 170 13.29 11.89 23.79
CA VAL A 170 13.18 12.91 22.72
C VAL A 170 12.48 12.31 21.51
N GLN A 171 12.87 11.10 21.08
CA GLN A 171 12.19 10.40 19.98
C GLN A 171 10.73 10.09 20.34
N GLU A 172 10.48 9.66 21.58
CA GLU A 172 9.14 9.37 22.08
C GLU A 172 8.24 10.61 21.98
N LEU A 173 8.72 11.74 22.45
CA LEU A 173 7.98 13.00 22.42
C LEU A 173 7.82 13.50 20.97
N ALA A 174 8.88 13.53 20.19
CA ALA A 174 8.85 13.98 18.80
C ALA A 174 7.89 13.13 17.95
N SER A 175 7.83 11.82 18.16
CA SER A 175 6.95 10.90 17.42
C SER A 175 5.45 11.17 17.58
N LYS A 176 5.06 11.86 18.65
CA LYS A 176 3.66 12.27 18.86
C LYS A 176 3.24 13.45 17.98
N PHE A 177 4.19 14.29 17.62
CA PHE A 177 3.90 15.52 16.89
C PHE A 177 4.41 15.52 15.45
N VAL A 178 5.51 14.81 15.20
CA VAL A 178 6.15 14.75 13.89
C VAL A 178 5.79 13.47 13.18
N LYS A 179 5.16 13.61 12.02
CA LYS A 179 4.87 12.53 11.09
C LYS A 179 5.51 12.86 9.75
N LEU A 180 6.11 11.87 9.11
CA LEU A 180 6.67 12.01 7.77
C LEU A 180 5.60 11.64 6.74
N ASP A 181 5.48 12.45 5.69
CA ASP A 181 4.59 12.13 4.59
C ASP A 181 5.14 10.94 3.80
N GLY A 182 4.24 10.01 3.48
CA GLY A 182 4.52 8.92 2.57
C GLY A 182 4.55 9.38 1.12
N GLU A 183 4.81 8.44 0.23
CA GLU A 183 4.77 8.67 -1.20
C GLU A 183 3.38 9.08 -1.67
N THR A 184 3.33 9.90 -2.72
CA THR A 184 2.08 10.35 -3.34
C THR A 184 2.11 10.01 -4.82
N GLU A 185 1.17 9.16 -5.23
CA GLU A 185 0.81 8.94 -6.62
C GLU A 185 -0.45 9.76 -6.91
N ASP A 186 -0.42 10.60 -7.93
CA ASP A 186 -1.53 11.47 -8.30
C ASP A 186 -1.33 11.98 -9.73
N TYR A 187 -1.88 11.27 -10.72
CA TYR A 187 -1.77 11.61 -12.13
C TYR A 187 -2.84 10.91 -12.96
N THR A 188 -2.96 11.30 -14.22
CA THR A 188 -3.86 10.66 -15.18
C THR A 188 -3.07 9.88 -16.23
N ALA A 189 -3.61 8.72 -16.63
CA ALA A 189 -3.04 7.91 -17.70
C ALA A 189 -4.13 7.11 -18.42
N TYR A 190 -3.86 6.69 -19.65
CA TYR A 190 -4.74 5.77 -20.35
C TYR A 190 -4.75 4.40 -19.72
N GLY A 191 -5.87 3.67 -19.86
CA GLY A 191 -6.02 2.34 -19.29
C GLY A 191 -5.02 1.34 -19.86
N ASP A 192 -4.71 1.39 -21.17
CA ASP A 192 -3.68 0.57 -21.81
C ASP A 192 -2.29 0.82 -21.17
N THR A 193 -1.95 2.07 -20.93
CA THR A 193 -0.70 2.45 -20.26
C THR A 193 -0.62 1.87 -18.86
N LEU A 194 -1.69 1.98 -18.08
CA LEU A 194 -1.76 1.42 -16.72
C LEU A 194 -1.69 -0.12 -16.70
N MET A 195 -2.26 -0.78 -17.72
CA MET A 195 -2.33 -2.25 -17.78
C MET A 195 -1.08 -2.89 -18.39
N TYR A 196 -0.51 -2.31 -19.43
CA TYR A 196 0.54 -2.97 -20.23
C TYR A 196 1.93 -2.38 -20.03
N ALA A 197 2.07 -1.07 -19.91
CA ALA A 197 3.35 -0.44 -19.55
C ALA A 197 3.59 -0.50 -18.04
N GLY A 198 2.51 -0.37 -17.26
CA GLY A 198 2.56 -0.32 -15.81
C GLY A 198 3.05 1.03 -15.28
N VAL A 199 2.99 1.16 -13.97
CA VAL A 199 3.34 2.36 -13.24
C VAL A 199 4.57 2.09 -12.39
N LYS A 200 5.65 2.84 -12.61
CA LYS A 200 6.79 2.86 -11.69
C LYS A 200 6.36 3.55 -10.41
N LEU A 201 6.27 2.79 -9.32
CA LEU A 201 5.79 3.28 -8.04
C LEU A 201 6.84 4.11 -7.32
N LYS A 202 6.40 5.19 -6.70
CA LYS A 202 7.18 5.95 -5.74
C LYS A 202 7.29 5.17 -4.42
N GLN A 203 8.38 5.34 -3.71
CA GLN A 203 8.64 4.64 -2.45
C GLN A 203 8.79 5.65 -1.32
N SER A 204 8.32 5.28 -0.13
CA SER A 204 8.14 6.22 0.98
C SER A 204 9.43 6.78 1.56
N PHE A 205 10.55 6.03 1.51
CA PHE A 205 11.80 6.46 2.13
C PHE A 205 13.01 5.86 1.43
N SER A 206 14.10 6.62 1.42
CA SER A 206 15.41 6.17 0.93
C SER A 206 16.32 5.82 2.10
N ALA A 207 16.93 4.65 2.05
CA ALA A 207 17.96 4.27 3.01
C ALA A 207 19.19 5.18 2.94
N THR A 208 19.42 5.84 1.81
CA THR A 208 20.57 6.74 1.61
C THR A 208 20.26 8.20 1.94
N GLY A 209 19.01 8.60 1.98
CA GLY A 209 18.58 9.99 2.22
C GLY A 209 18.96 11.00 1.13
N TYR A 210 19.69 10.59 0.09
CA TYR A 210 20.25 11.52 -0.89
C TYR A 210 19.42 11.75 -2.13
N SER A 211 18.50 10.85 -2.44
CA SER A 211 17.67 10.95 -3.63
C SER A 211 16.29 10.39 -3.40
N GLU A 212 15.27 11.08 -3.90
CA GLU A 212 13.90 10.57 -3.92
C GLU A 212 13.75 9.32 -4.79
N ASP A 213 14.66 9.11 -5.74
CA ASP A 213 14.67 7.96 -6.62
C ASP A 213 15.13 6.66 -5.94
N VAL A 214 15.72 6.74 -4.75
CA VAL A 214 16.27 5.60 -4.00
C VAL A 214 15.44 5.29 -2.76
N ARG A 215 14.16 5.55 -2.78
CA ARG A 215 13.26 5.23 -1.66
C ARG A 215 12.91 3.74 -1.65
N LEU A 216 12.83 3.18 -0.45
CA LEU A 216 12.49 1.77 -0.24
C LEU A 216 11.21 1.66 0.58
N TYR A 217 10.39 0.67 0.25
CA TYR A 217 9.32 0.27 1.16
C TYR A 217 9.92 -0.43 2.37
N GLN A 218 9.25 -0.26 3.51
CA GLN A 218 9.59 -0.98 4.74
C GLN A 218 9.20 -2.45 4.65
N ASP A 219 9.68 -3.25 5.62
CA ASP A 219 9.21 -4.61 5.81
C ASP A 219 7.70 -4.63 6.00
N PHE A 220 7.05 -5.58 5.33
CA PHE A 220 5.60 -5.75 5.30
C PHE A 220 4.83 -4.52 4.81
N ALA A 221 5.45 -3.66 4.01
CA ALA A 221 4.75 -2.51 3.44
C ALA A 221 3.69 -2.95 2.43
N ALA A 222 2.48 -2.44 2.59
CA ALA A 222 1.41 -2.60 1.61
C ALA A 222 0.82 -1.26 1.22
N ARG A 223 0.35 -1.16 -0.01
CA ARG A 223 -0.24 0.06 -0.58
C ARG A 223 -1.50 -0.26 -1.36
N LEU A 224 -2.45 0.67 -1.30
CA LEU A 224 -3.66 0.68 -2.10
C LEU A 224 -3.60 1.80 -3.12
N TYR A 225 -3.96 1.48 -4.35
CA TYR A 225 -4.07 2.39 -5.47
C TYR A 225 -5.50 2.41 -5.97
N PHE A 226 -5.95 3.57 -6.41
CA PHE A 226 -7.30 3.79 -6.89
C PHE A 226 -7.24 4.33 -8.30
N MET A 227 -8.14 3.86 -9.14
CA MET A 227 -8.31 4.28 -10.52
C MET A 227 -9.78 4.62 -10.72
N GLU A 228 -10.06 5.81 -11.17
CA GLU A 228 -11.41 6.30 -11.51
C GLU A 228 -11.35 6.88 -12.91
N GLU A 229 -12.23 6.41 -13.82
CA GLU A 229 -12.35 6.94 -15.18
C GLU A 229 -12.69 8.44 -15.12
N VAL A 230 -11.95 9.24 -15.86
CA VAL A 230 -12.14 10.69 -15.94
C VAL A 230 -12.95 11.00 -17.18
N ASN A 231 -14.05 11.72 -17.05
CA ASN A 231 -14.80 12.18 -18.22
C ASN A 231 -13.98 13.21 -18.99
N ALA A 232 -14.04 13.13 -20.32
CA ALA A 232 -13.29 14.04 -21.19
C ALA A 232 -13.62 15.52 -20.95
N ASP A 233 -14.77 15.80 -20.35
CA ASP A 233 -15.25 17.14 -20.09
C ASP A 233 -14.67 17.80 -18.83
N ASP A 234 -13.99 17.03 -17.95
CA ASP A 234 -13.41 17.55 -16.69
C ASP A 234 -11.99 18.15 -16.88
N ASN A 235 -11.44 18.11 -18.09
CA ASN A 235 -10.09 18.59 -18.40
C ASN A 235 -10.07 19.82 -19.36
N ALA A 236 -11.18 20.52 -19.52
CA ALA A 236 -11.28 21.72 -20.37
C ALA A 236 -11.21 23.02 -19.55
#